data_05e4ace91a5f39c14d85333be9aa56f4
#
_entry.id   05e4ace91a5f39c14d85333be9aa56f4
#
_cell.length_a   1.000
_cell.length_b   1.000
_cell.length_c   1.000
_cell.angle_alpha   90.00
_cell.angle_beta   90.00
_cell.angle_gamma   90.00
#
_symmetry.space_group_name_H-M   'P 1'
#
loop_
_entity.id
_entity.type
_entity.pdbx_description
1 polymer ?
#
loop_
_entity_poly.entity_id
_entity_poly.type
_entity_poly.pdbx_seq_one_letter_code
_entity_poly.pdbx_strand_id
1 'polypeptide(L)'
;MRINYAARIRALSAPELEEFVDDWVAQRFTNYHGHQLWRGTGDMGRDVTGYVTDRRMEGPWDNFQCKQLSASLSERSAFVELGKIFKHSSDGAFSLPRAYTYVAPLGVARRVQHFVAHPEQFRQAFLDRWDAYIAEHLVDKQVVKLTPEIEAKIKEFDFKRVDWFDAARLANDPACMPALVAWFDADPGPWARGVVPDEIQDSESDYIGQLLKVYDERGPGTYS
;
A
#
# COMPACT_ATOMS: atom_id res chain seq x y z
N MET A 1 16.43 24.70 -7.64
CA MET A 1 16.67 23.36 -8.25
C MET A 1 15.50 22.49 -7.88
N ARG A 2 14.76 21.91 -8.82
CA ARG A 2 13.55 21.10 -8.51
C ARG A 2 14.02 19.76 -7.94
N ILE A 3 13.61 19.42 -6.72
CA ILE A 3 13.96 18.15 -6.08
C ILE A 3 13.30 17.00 -6.82
N ASN A 4 14.07 15.97 -7.14
CA ASN A 4 13.55 14.76 -7.78
C ASN A 4 13.23 13.71 -6.71
N TYR A 5 12.02 13.75 -6.15
CA TYR A 5 11.57 12.82 -5.11
C TYR A 5 11.60 11.35 -5.57
N ALA A 6 11.29 11.09 -6.84
CA ALA A 6 11.38 9.75 -7.40
C ALA A 6 12.82 9.19 -7.33
N ALA A 7 13.83 10.03 -7.55
CA ALA A 7 15.24 9.62 -7.39
C ALA A 7 15.57 9.32 -5.91
N ARG A 8 15.02 10.09 -4.97
CA ARG A 8 15.24 9.85 -3.52
C ARG A 8 14.58 8.57 -3.07
N ILE A 9 13.33 8.29 -3.50
CA ILE A 9 12.64 7.01 -3.21
C ILE A 9 13.43 5.82 -3.78
N ARG A 10 14.01 5.94 -4.98
CA ARG A 10 14.85 4.87 -5.56
C ARG A 10 16.14 4.63 -4.77
N ALA A 11 16.64 5.61 -4.05
CA ALA A 11 17.88 5.52 -3.26
C ALA A 11 17.66 4.92 -1.86
N LEU A 12 16.42 4.71 -1.42
CA LEU A 12 16.11 4.05 -0.14
C LEU A 12 16.65 2.61 -0.14
N SER A 13 17.11 2.15 1.00
CA SER A 13 17.36 0.73 1.25
C SER A 13 16.04 -0.05 1.33
N ALA A 14 16.08 -1.38 1.33
CA ALA A 14 14.86 -2.18 1.43
C ALA A 14 14.08 -1.91 2.73
N PRO A 15 14.71 -1.87 3.94
CA PRO A 15 13.99 -1.51 5.17
C PRO A 15 13.43 -0.08 5.14
N GLU A 16 14.18 0.90 4.61
CA GLU A 16 13.70 2.27 4.49
C GLU A 16 12.51 2.39 3.53
N LEU A 17 12.48 1.61 2.45
CA LEU A 17 11.32 1.57 1.56
C LEU A 17 10.07 1.05 2.27
N GLU A 18 10.20 0.00 3.08
CA GLU A 18 9.08 -0.55 3.87
C GLU A 18 8.55 0.48 4.88
N GLU A 19 9.44 1.18 5.60
CA GLU A 19 9.07 2.25 6.52
C GLU A 19 8.41 3.44 5.79
N PHE A 20 8.97 3.87 4.66
CA PHE A 20 8.40 4.92 3.83
C PHE A 20 6.99 4.56 3.32
N VAL A 21 6.78 3.29 2.94
CA VAL A 21 5.47 2.79 2.49
C VAL A 21 4.49 2.71 3.65
N ASP A 22 4.93 2.34 4.86
CA ASP A 22 4.10 2.36 6.07
C ASP A 22 3.61 3.78 6.38
N ASP A 23 4.50 4.78 6.33
CA ASP A 23 4.15 6.19 6.48
C ASP A 23 3.18 6.67 5.39
N TRP A 24 3.38 6.25 4.14
CA TRP A 24 2.44 6.55 3.06
C TRP A 24 1.05 5.92 3.28
N VAL A 25 0.99 4.66 3.69
CA VAL A 25 -0.27 3.96 3.97
C VAL A 25 -0.98 4.60 5.17
N ALA A 26 -0.23 5.04 6.19
CA ALA A 26 -0.75 5.76 7.34
C ALA A 26 -1.53 7.03 6.95
N GLN A 27 -1.09 7.73 5.90
CA GLN A 27 -1.76 8.94 5.41
C GLN A 27 -3.03 8.68 4.60
N ARG A 28 -3.32 7.43 4.30
CA ARG A 28 -4.54 7.02 3.58
C ARG A 28 -5.71 6.75 4.53
N PHE A 29 -5.84 7.57 5.56
CA PHE A 29 -6.85 7.42 6.62
C PHE A 29 -8.30 7.43 6.12
N THR A 30 -8.58 8.00 4.94
CA THR A 30 -9.89 7.88 4.28
C THR A 30 -10.18 6.48 3.75
N ASN A 31 -9.13 5.66 3.57
CA ASN A 31 -9.23 4.30 3.04
C ASN A 31 -9.02 3.24 4.13
N TYR A 32 -8.25 3.58 5.17
CA TYR A 32 -7.83 2.64 6.20
C TYR A 32 -8.13 3.15 7.59
N HIS A 33 -8.72 2.28 8.42
CA HIS A 33 -8.89 2.48 9.86
C HIS A 33 -7.56 2.38 10.62
N GLY A 34 -6.60 1.62 10.07
CA GLY A 34 -5.27 1.43 10.62
C GLY A 34 -4.35 0.73 9.63
N HIS A 35 -3.07 0.64 9.99
CA HIS A 35 -2.04 -0.01 9.19
C HIS A 35 -1.06 -0.78 10.08
N GLN A 36 -0.21 -1.60 9.46
CA GLN A 36 0.85 -2.32 10.16
C GLN A 36 2.02 -2.62 9.22
N LEU A 37 3.24 -2.30 9.67
CA LEU A 37 4.49 -2.76 9.10
C LEU A 37 4.85 -4.12 9.71
N TRP A 38 5.07 -5.12 8.85
CA TRP A 38 5.50 -6.45 9.24
C TRP A 38 7.01 -6.57 9.07
N ARG A 39 7.71 -6.97 10.13
CA ARG A 39 9.18 -7.09 10.10
C ARG A 39 9.60 -8.52 10.38
N GLY A 40 10.63 -8.96 9.67
CA GLY A 40 11.28 -10.25 9.90
C GLY A 40 10.77 -11.38 9.01
N THR A 41 11.36 -12.56 9.19
CA THR A 41 11.13 -13.75 8.33
C THR A 41 9.74 -14.38 8.44
N GLY A 42 8.89 -13.88 9.35
CA GLY A 42 7.53 -14.36 9.58
C GLY A 42 6.43 -13.51 8.94
N ASP A 43 6.78 -12.61 7.99
CA ASP A 43 5.84 -11.71 7.33
C ASP A 43 4.81 -12.45 6.45
N MET A 44 5.11 -13.66 6.00
CA MET A 44 4.26 -14.51 5.16
C MET A 44 3.85 -13.82 3.84
N GLY A 45 4.71 -12.94 3.31
CA GLY A 45 4.45 -12.15 2.10
C GLY A 45 3.69 -10.85 2.35
N ARG A 46 3.74 -10.32 3.59
CA ARG A 46 3.13 -9.04 3.97
C ARG A 46 4.23 -8.09 4.46
N ASP A 47 4.51 -7.03 3.72
CA ASP A 47 5.47 -6.01 4.18
C ASP A 47 4.71 -4.89 4.92
N VAL A 48 3.71 -4.28 4.27
CA VAL A 48 2.82 -3.30 4.88
C VAL A 48 1.37 -3.65 4.59
N THR A 49 0.50 -3.54 5.58
CA THR A 49 -0.93 -3.80 5.43
C THR A 49 -1.76 -2.60 5.84
N GLY A 50 -2.83 -2.31 5.08
CA GLY A 50 -3.85 -1.32 5.43
C GLY A 50 -5.15 -2.03 5.83
N TYR A 51 -5.67 -1.75 7.02
CA TYR A 51 -6.92 -2.34 7.54
C TYR A 51 -8.10 -1.43 7.22
N VAL A 52 -9.10 -1.95 6.53
CA VAL A 52 -10.29 -1.17 6.13
C VAL A 52 -11.25 -0.94 7.29
N THR A 53 -11.23 -1.84 8.30
CA THR A 53 -12.06 -1.77 9.49
C THR A 53 -11.23 -1.98 10.76
N ASP A 54 -11.82 -1.72 11.91
CA ASP A 54 -11.25 -1.98 13.24
C ASP A 54 -10.99 -3.47 13.51
N ARG A 55 -11.63 -4.37 12.75
CA ARG A 55 -11.42 -5.82 12.82
C ARG A 55 -10.05 -6.28 12.28
N ARG A 56 -9.25 -5.37 11.72
CA ARG A 56 -7.91 -5.65 11.20
C ARG A 56 -7.89 -6.83 10.21
N MET A 57 -7.06 -7.86 10.49
CA MET A 57 -6.93 -9.05 9.63
C MET A 57 -8.17 -9.96 9.61
N GLU A 58 -9.10 -9.80 10.55
CA GLU A 58 -10.41 -10.48 10.53
C GLU A 58 -11.44 -9.77 9.65
N GLY A 59 -11.15 -8.54 9.26
CA GLY A 59 -11.93 -7.75 8.30
C GLY A 59 -11.22 -7.66 6.94
N PRO A 60 -11.74 -6.81 6.04
CA PRO A 60 -11.08 -6.54 4.77
C PRO A 60 -9.77 -5.75 4.99
N TRP A 61 -8.71 -6.14 4.28
CA TRP A 61 -7.39 -5.52 4.34
C TRP A 61 -6.73 -5.52 2.97
N ASP A 62 -5.77 -4.63 2.77
CA ASP A 62 -4.99 -4.51 1.55
C ASP A 62 -3.51 -4.78 1.86
N ASN A 63 -2.79 -5.40 0.91
CA ASN A 63 -1.36 -5.70 1.02
C ASN A 63 -0.53 -4.78 0.14
N PHE A 64 0.57 -4.27 0.68
CA PHE A 64 1.60 -3.51 -0.03
C PHE A 64 2.92 -4.27 0.08
N GLN A 65 3.34 -4.88 -1.02
CA GLN A 65 4.56 -5.68 -1.11
C GLN A 65 5.71 -4.82 -1.64
N CYS A 66 6.67 -4.52 -0.78
CA CYS A 66 7.82 -3.69 -1.10
C CYS A 66 8.94 -4.49 -1.76
N LYS A 67 9.50 -3.98 -2.86
CA LYS A 67 10.63 -4.63 -3.55
C LYS A 67 11.65 -3.59 -3.99
N GLN A 68 12.67 -3.38 -3.16
CA GLN A 68 13.82 -2.55 -3.51
C GLN A 68 14.84 -3.41 -4.25
N LEU A 69 14.87 -3.24 -5.56
CA LEU A 69 15.67 -4.05 -6.48
C LEU A 69 16.61 -3.15 -7.30
N SER A 70 17.63 -3.74 -7.92
CA SER A 70 18.52 -3.06 -8.89
C SER A 70 17.93 -2.96 -10.30
N ALA A 71 16.77 -3.59 -10.54
CA ALA A 71 16.03 -3.59 -11.81
C ALA A 71 14.52 -3.63 -11.54
N SER A 72 13.70 -3.53 -12.57
CA SER A 72 12.23 -3.70 -12.45
C SER A 72 11.87 -5.08 -11.89
N LEU A 73 10.79 -5.15 -11.11
CA LEU A 73 10.28 -6.40 -10.55
C LEU A 73 9.94 -7.39 -11.66
N SER A 74 10.63 -8.54 -11.68
CA SER A 74 10.43 -9.55 -12.69
C SER A 74 9.09 -10.27 -12.55
N GLU A 75 8.62 -10.89 -13.63
CA GLU A 75 7.40 -11.71 -13.61
C GLU A 75 7.48 -12.82 -12.56
N ARG A 76 8.57 -13.59 -12.54
CA ARG A 76 8.76 -14.67 -11.57
C ARG A 76 8.69 -14.15 -10.14
N SER A 77 9.41 -13.07 -9.83
CA SER A 77 9.40 -12.49 -8.48
C SER A 77 8.02 -12.01 -8.08
N ALA A 78 7.28 -11.35 -8.98
CA ALA A 78 5.92 -10.92 -8.72
C ALA A 78 4.98 -12.09 -8.42
N PHE A 79 5.11 -13.20 -9.17
CA PHE A 79 4.32 -14.41 -8.94
C PHE A 79 4.68 -15.09 -7.62
N VAL A 80 5.96 -15.16 -7.24
CA VAL A 80 6.39 -15.74 -5.97
C VAL A 80 5.81 -14.97 -4.79
N GLU A 81 5.91 -13.63 -4.80
CA GLU A 81 5.40 -12.82 -3.69
C GLU A 81 3.88 -12.93 -3.51
N LEU A 82 3.11 -12.85 -4.58
CA LEU A 82 1.66 -13.05 -4.50
C LEU A 82 1.31 -14.51 -4.16
N GLY A 83 2.13 -15.47 -4.57
CA GLY A 83 1.99 -16.89 -4.24
C GLY A 83 2.08 -17.18 -2.75
N LYS A 84 2.93 -16.45 -2.01
CA LYS A 84 3.00 -16.54 -0.55
C LYS A 84 1.63 -16.24 0.10
N ILE A 85 0.94 -15.21 -0.40
CA ILE A 85 -0.39 -14.83 0.10
C ILE A 85 -1.39 -16.00 -0.08
N PHE A 86 -1.44 -16.61 -1.27
CA PHE A 86 -2.35 -17.74 -1.52
C PHE A 86 -2.03 -18.95 -0.66
N LYS A 87 -0.74 -19.28 -0.55
CA LYS A 87 -0.27 -20.39 0.30
C LYS A 87 -0.66 -20.19 1.76
N HIS A 88 -0.31 -19.05 2.35
CA HIS A 88 -0.58 -18.81 3.76
C HIS A 88 -2.07 -18.58 4.06
N SER A 89 -2.83 -18.01 3.10
CA SER A 89 -4.28 -17.94 3.23
C SER A 89 -4.93 -19.33 3.15
N SER A 90 -4.41 -20.25 2.33
CA SER A 90 -4.90 -21.64 2.27
C SER A 90 -4.59 -22.43 3.54
N ASP A 91 -3.50 -22.08 4.23
CA ASP A 91 -3.14 -22.67 5.55
C ASP A 91 -3.99 -22.09 6.70
N GLY A 92 -4.85 -21.09 6.42
CA GLY A 92 -5.68 -20.45 7.45
C GLY A 92 -4.96 -19.40 8.29
N ALA A 93 -3.77 -18.96 7.89
CA ALA A 93 -3.02 -17.93 8.64
C ALA A 93 -3.73 -16.56 8.62
N PHE A 94 -4.42 -16.23 7.53
CA PHE A 94 -5.20 -15.00 7.35
C PHE A 94 -6.18 -15.13 6.18
N SER A 95 -7.16 -14.22 6.10
CA SER A 95 -8.06 -14.10 4.95
C SER A 95 -7.32 -13.55 3.73
N LEU A 96 -7.84 -13.75 2.52
CA LEU A 96 -7.30 -13.08 1.33
C LEU A 96 -7.36 -11.56 1.47
N PRO A 97 -6.33 -10.82 1.03
CA PRO A 97 -6.42 -9.37 0.97
C PRO A 97 -7.47 -8.94 -0.06
N ARG A 98 -8.12 -7.82 0.19
CA ARG A 98 -9.05 -7.19 -0.74
C ARG A 98 -8.32 -6.67 -1.99
N ALA A 99 -7.11 -6.14 -1.79
CA ALA A 99 -6.24 -5.64 -2.86
C ALA A 99 -4.78 -5.99 -2.58
N TYR A 100 -3.99 -6.09 -3.63
CA TYR A 100 -2.57 -6.37 -3.56
C TYR A 100 -1.78 -5.39 -4.43
N THR A 101 -0.86 -4.65 -3.82
CA THR A 101 -0.07 -3.62 -4.51
C THR A 101 1.41 -3.94 -4.42
N TYR A 102 2.07 -4.08 -5.56
CA TYR A 102 3.53 -4.11 -5.61
C TYR A 102 4.08 -2.69 -5.50
N VAL A 103 4.96 -2.43 -4.56
CA VAL A 103 5.71 -1.18 -4.44
C VAL A 103 7.16 -1.44 -4.83
N ALA A 104 7.49 -1.14 -6.08
CA ALA A 104 8.78 -1.38 -6.68
C ALA A 104 9.32 -0.07 -7.30
N PRO A 105 10.25 0.65 -6.67
CA PRO A 105 10.71 1.96 -7.11
C PRO A 105 11.22 2.03 -8.55
N LEU A 106 11.78 0.93 -9.09
CA LEU A 106 12.19 0.81 -10.50
C LEU A 106 11.09 0.26 -11.42
N GLY A 107 9.85 0.17 -10.91
CA GLY A 107 8.69 -0.35 -11.63
C GLY A 107 8.68 -1.86 -11.74
N VAL A 108 7.74 -2.36 -12.54
CA VAL A 108 7.55 -3.78 -12.82
C VAL A 108 7.81 -4.08 -14.30
N ALA A 109 8.22 -5.32 -14.60
CA ALA A 109 8.46 -5.77 -15.98
C ALA A 109 7.20 -5.64 -16.85
N ARG A 110 7.37 -5.41 -18.14
CA ARG A 110 6.25 -5.24 -19.11
C ARG A 110 5.22 -6.37 -19.03
N ARG A 111 5.67 -7.59 -18.76
CA ARG A 111 4.79 -8.75 -18.62
C ARG A 111 3.87 -8.62 -17.40
N VAL A 112 4.39 -8.11 -16.27
CA VAL A 112 3.58 -7.84 -15.06
C VAL A 112 2.59 -6.72 -15.34
N GLN A 113 3.00 -5.63 -16.02
CA GLN A 113 2.09 -4.55 -16.43
C GLN A 113 0.96 -5.09 -17.31
N HIS A 114 1.29 -5.99 -18.26
CA HIS A 114 0.30 -6.63 -19.10
C HIS A 114 -0.71 -7.43 -18.30
N PHE A 115 -0.27 -8.22 -17.32
CA PHE A 115 -1.15 -9.00 -16.45
C PHE A 115 -2.04 -8.14 -15.57
N VAL A 116 -1.52 -7.07 -14.99
CA VAL A 116 -2.34 -6.12 -14.22
C VAL A 116 -3.43 -5.50 -15.09
N ALA A 117 -3.15 -5.23 -16.36
CA ALA A 117 -4.15 -4.73 -17.32
C ALA A 117 -5.12 -5.81 -17.81
N HIS A 118 -4.80 -7.12 -17.63
CA HIS A 118 -5.59 -8.26 -18.09
C HIS A 118 -5.81 -9.28 -16.96
N PRO A 119 -6.65 -9.00 -15.97
CA PRO A 119 -6.79 -9.78 -14.74
C PRO A 119 -7.10 -11.27 -14.93
N GLU A 120 -7.92 -11.61 -15.93
CA GLU A 120 -8.25 -13.02 -16.22
C GLU A 120 -7.05 -13.79 -16.79
N GLN A 121 -6.25 -13.12 -17.65
CA GLN A 121 -5.00 -13.70 -18.14
C GLN A 121 -3.97 -13.82 -17.01
N PHE A 122 -3.98 -12.91 -16.06
CA PHE A 122 -3.12 -12.99 -14.88
C PHE A 122 -3.47 -14.21 -14.04
N ARG A 123 -4.74 -14.40 -13.70
CA ARG A 123 -5.22 -15.57 -12.97
C ARG A 123 -4.83 -16.87 -13.66
N GLN A 124 -5.10 -16.99 -14.97
CA GLN A 124 -4.78 -18.19 -15.73
C GLN A 124 -3.27 -18.44 -15.75
N ALA A 125 -2.47 -17.42 -16.07
CA ALA A 125 -1.03 -17.54 -16.07
C ALA A 125 -0.45 -17.90 -14.69
N PHE A 126 -1.11 -17.48 -13.61
CA PHE A 126 -0.71 -17.83 -12.25
C PHE A 126 -0.87 -19.32 -11.98
N LEU A 127 -2.00 -19.89 -12.38
CA LEU A 127 -2.26 -21.33 -12.28
C LEU A 127 -1.28 -22.14 -13.15
N ASP A 128 -1.13 -21.76 -14.43
CA ASP A 128 -0.31 -22.48 -15.40
C ASP A 128 1.19 -22.48 -15.03
N ARG A 129 1.65 -21.48 -14.29
CA ARG A 129 3.08 -21.30 -13.96
C ARG A 129 3.43 -21.60 -12.52
N TRP A 130 2.49 -22.09 -11.73
CA TRP A 130 2.74 -22.41 -10.34
C TRP A 130 3.98 -23.27 -10.16
N ASP A 131 4.05 -24.41 -10.83
CA ASP A 131 5.17 -25.34 -10.68
C ASP A 131 6.50 -24.76 -11.20
N ALA A 132 6.46 -23.99 -12.29
CA ALA A 132 7.68 -23.45 -12.90
C ALA A 132 8.24 -22.21 -12.18
N TYR A 133 7.40 -21.40 -11.54
CA TYR A 133 7.79 -20.10 -10.98
C TYR A 133 7.70 -20.04 -9.46
N ILE A 134 6.75 -20.72 -8.85
CA ILE A 134 6.32 -20.48 -7.49
C ILE A 134 6.69 -21.62 -6.55
N ALA A 135 6.43 -22.86 -6.97
CA ALA A 135 6.47 -24.04 -6.11
C ALA A 135 7.76 -24.21 -5.29
N GLU A 136 8.92 -23.93 -5.90
CA GLU A 136 10.24 -24.09 -5.26
C GLU A 136 10.71 -22.86 -4.46
N HIS A 137 9.92 -21.76 -4.48
CA HIS A 137 10.36 -20.47 -3.94
C HIS A 137 9.52 -19.95 -2.78
N LEU A 138 8.46 -20.66 -2.37
CA LEU A 138 7.58 -20.24 -1.29
C LEU A 138 8.14 -20.58 0.09
N VAL A 139 8.77 -21.74 0.23
CA VAL A 139 9.33 -22.23 1.49
C VAL A 139 10.73 -22.75 1.21
N ASP A 140 11.69 -22.38 2.06
CA ASP A 140 13.07 -22.85 1.90
C ASP A 140 13.15 -24.37 1.90
N LYS A 141 13.85 -24.93 0.90
CA LYS A 141 14.08 -26.38 0.72
C LYS A 141 12.82 -27.25 0.58
N GLN A 142 11.68 -26.67 0.28
CA GLN A 142 10.42 -27.39 0.11
C GLN A 142 9.73 -27.00 -1.20
N VAL A 143 9.25 -28.01 -1.96
CA VAL A 143 8.40 -27.77 -3.13
C VAL A 143 6.95 -27.75 -2.70
N VAL A 144 6.31 -26.60 -2.83
CA VAL A 144 4.88 -26.39 -2.52
C VAL A 144 4.05 -26.59 -3.79
N LYS A 145 3.49 -27.77 -3.97
CA LYS A 145 2.63 -28.06 -5.13
C LYS A 145 1.33 -27.26 -5.07
N LEU A 146 0.75 -27.00 -6.23
CA LEU A 146 -0.58 -26.42 -6.35
C LEU A 146 -1.62 -27.42 -5.83
N THR A 147 -2.10 -27.20 -4.60
CA THR A 147 -3.17 -28.01 -4.01
C THR A 147 -4.54 -27.45 -4.35
N PRO A 148 -5.64 -28.24 -4.23
CA PRO A 148 -7.00 -27.74 -4.44
C PRO A 148 -7.35 -26.53 -3.55
N GLU A 149 -6.83 -26.46 -2.33
CA GLU A 149 -7.04 -25.36 -1.38
C GLU A 149 -6.37 -24.08 -1.87
N ILE A 150 -5.12 -24.15 -2.35
CA ILE A 150 -4.40 -23.02 -2.93
C ILE A 150 -5.10 -22.56 -4.23
N GLU A 151 -5.48 -23.52 -5.09
CA GLU A 151 -6.20 -23.21 -6.33
C GLU A 151 -7.53 -22.51 -6.05
N ALA A 152 -8.26 -22.94 -5.01
CA ALA A 152 -9.48 -22.28 -4.58
C ALA A 152 -9.23 -20.83 -4.18
N LYS A 153 -8.14 -20.52 -3.44
CA LYS A 153 -7.75 -19.16 -3.06
C LYS A 153 -7.37 -18.30 -4.28
N ILE A 154 -6.67 -18.87 -5.25
CA ILE A 154 -6.36 -18.15 -6.51
C ILE A 154 -7.64 -17.81 -7.29
N LYS A 155 -8.62 -18.72 -7.32
CA LYS A 155 -9.92 -18.49 -8.00
C LYS A 155 -10.80 -17.50 -7.25
N GLU A 156 -10.76 -17.49 -5.92
CA GLU A 156 -11.49 -16.57 -5.05
C GLU A 156 -10.99 -15.12 -5.17
N PHE A 157 -9.68 -14.94 -5.38
CA PHE A 157 -9.05 -13.62 -5.38
C PHE A 157 -9.45 -12.79 -6.60
N ASP A 158 -9.76 -11.51 -6.38
CA ASP A 158 -10.06 -10.56 -7.44
C ASP A 158 -8.77 -9.94 -8.02
N PHE A 159 -8.25 -10.51 -9.09
CA PHE A 159 -7.05 -10.01 -9.78
C PHE A 159 -7.19 -8.59 -10.36
N LYS A 160 -8.41 -8.04 -10.47
CA LYS A 160 -8.62 -6.61 -10.81
C LYS A 160 -8.12 -5.67 -9.73
N ARG A 161 -7.88 -6.18 -8.53
CA ARG A 161 -7.37 -5.46 -7.35
C ARG A 161 -5.85 -5.58 -7.19
N VAL A 162 -5.15 -6.11 -8.19
CA VAL A 162 -3.69 -6.06 -8.25
C VAL A 162 -3.25 -4.79 -8.95
N ASP A 163 -2.35 -4.04 -8.32
CA ASP A 163 -1.76 -2.82 -8.88
C ASP A 163 -0.26 -2.75 -8.55
N TRP A 164 0.41 -1.73 -9.03
CA TRP A 164 1.81 -1.48 -8.72
C TRP A 164 2.11 0.01 -8.67
N PHE A 165 3.09 0.40 -7.84
CA PHE A 165 3.62 1.75 -7.75
C PHE A 165 5.13 1.72 -7.97
N ASP A 166 5.61 2.57 -8.88
CA ASP A 166 7.02 2.95 -8.97
C ASP A 166 7.27 4.24 -8.20
N ALA A 167 8.54 4.65 -8.15
CA ALA A 167 8.92 5.88 -7.46
C ALA A 167 8.26 7.13 -8.04
N ALA A 168 7.92 7.15 -9.33
CA ALA A 168 7.27 8.30 -9.95
C ALA A 168 5.78 8.36 -9.56
N ARG A 169 5.08 7.23 -9.55
CA ARG A 169 3.69 7.15 -9.07
C ARG A 169 3.58 7.51 -7.59
N LEU A 170 4.51 7.01 -6.74
CA LEU A 170 4.57 7.39 -5.32
C LEU A 170 4.78 8.89 -5.14
N ALA A 171 5.78 9.47 -5.83
CA ALA A 171 6.09 10.90 -5.72
C ALA A 171 4.97 11.83 -6.22
N ASN A 172 4.03 11.32 -7.03
CA ASN A 172 2.88 12.05 -7.55
C ASN A 172 1.55 11.66 -6.87
N ASP A 173 1.54 10.73 -5.94
CA ASP A 173 0.34 10.41 -5.15
C ASP A 173 0.14 11.50 -4.07
N PRO A 174 -0.99 12.22 -4.06
CA PRO A 174 -1.25 13.25 -3.04
C PRO A 174 -1.15 12.72 -1.60
N ALA A 175 -1.54 11.46 -1.37
CA ALA A 175 -1.43 10.83 -0.05
C ALA A 175 0.03 10.56 0.37
N CYS A 176 0.98 10.60 -0.57
CA CYS A 176 2.40 10.42 -0.26
C CYS A 176 3.09 11.72 0.19
N MET A 177 2.46 12.88 -0.01
CA MET A 177 3.09 14.17 0.31
C MET A 177 3.57 14.28 1.76
N PRO A 178 2.81 13.89 2.80
CA PRO A 178 3.32 13.95 4.17
C PRO A 178 4.56 13.06 4.40
N ALA A 179 4.62 11.87 3.81
CA ALA A 179 5.80 11.02 3.85
C ALA A 179 7.00 11.66 3.11
N LEU A 180 6.77 12.28 1.95
CA LEU A 180 7.82 13.02 1.22
C LEU A 180 8.35 14.20 2.03
N VAL A 181 7.50 14.91 2.78
CA VAL A 181 7.92 15.99 3.70
C VAL A 181 8.77 15.41 4.83
N ALA A 182 8.29 14.39 5.49
CA ALA A 182 8.99 13.80 6.65
C ALA A 182 10.36 13.20 6.28
N TRP A 183 10.45 12.55 5.12
CA TRP A 183 11.66 11.82 4.71
C TRP A 183 12.66 12.66 3.91
N PHE A 184 12.17 13.65 3.17
CA PHE A 184 13.00 14.34 2.17
C PHE A 184 12.89 15.87 2.22
N ASP A 185 12.29 16.45 3.26
CA ASP A 185 12.04 17.89 3.36
C ASP A 185 11.30 18.42 2.11
N ALA A 186 10.29 17.69 1.65
CA ALA A 186 9.51 18.09 0.49
C ALA A 186 8.77 19.40 0.77
N ASP A 187 8.72 20.29 -0.21
CA ASP A 187 7.84 21.45 -0.17
C ASP A 187 6.44 21.04 -0.63
N PRO A 188 5.42 21.04 0.24
CA PRO A 188 4.05 20.72 -0.16
C PRO A 188 3.44 21.75 -1.13
N GLY A 189 4.13 22.83 -1.38
CA GLY A 189 3.63 23.96 -2.16
C GLY A 189 2.63 24.83 -1.36
N PRO A 190 2.08 25.85 -2.00
CA PRO A 190 1.06 26.68 -1.34
C PRO A 190 -0.16 25.81 -1.02
N TRP A 191 -0.64 25.91 0.21
CA TRP A 191 -1.88 25.28 0.63
C TRP A 191 -2.99 25.62 -0.39
N ALA A 192 -3.69 24.61 -0.88
CA ALA A 192 -4.92 24.84 -1.61
C ALA A 192 -5.81 25.73 -0.71
N ARG A 193 -6.24 26.87 -1.21
CA ARG A 193 -7.21 27.67 -0.47
C ARG A 193 -8.41 26.79 -0.22
N GLY A 194 -8.67 26.45 1.04
CA GLY A 194 -9.87 25.74 1.43
C GLY A 194 -11.06 26.49 0.86
N VAL A 195 -11.99 25.79 0.24
CA VAL A 195 -13.31 26.35 -0.02
C VAL A 195 -13.93 26.52 1.35
N VAL A 196 -14.09 27.76 1.79
CA VAL A 196 -14.86 28.05 3.01
C VAL A 196 -16.29 27.60 2.69
N PRO A 197 -16.85 26.61 3.41
CA PRO A 197 -18.25 26.23 3.16
C PRO A 197 -19.14 27.46 3.37
N ASP A 198 -20.09 27.68 2.48
CA ASP A 198 -21.05 28.79 2.60
C ASP A 198 -21.96 28.61 3.83
N GLU A 199 -22.04 27.40 4.39
CA GLU A 199 -22.79 27.04 5.58
C GLU A 199 -21.98 26.16 6.53
N ILE A 200 -22.08 26.44 7.83
CA ILE A 200 -21.50 25.59 8.90
C ILE A 200 -22.28 24.28 8.95
N GLN A 201 -21.62 23.16 8.80
CA GLN A 201 -22.25 21.85 8.94
C GLN A 201 -22.63 21.60 10.40
N ASP A 202 -23.78 20.92 10.64
CA ASP A 202 -24.27 20.63 12.01
C ASP A 202 -23.22 19.93 12.89
N SER A 203 -22.33 19.11 12.30
CA SER A 203 -21.23 18.44 12.99
C SER A 203 -20.09 19.39 13.43
N GLU A 204 -20.04 20.60 12.88
CA GLU A 204 -19.01 21.61 13.15
C GLU A 204 -19.51 22.71 14.08
N SER A 205 -20.85 22.82 14.25
CA SER A 205 -21.50 23.89 15.00
C SER A 205 -21.01 23.98 16.45
N ASP A 206 -20.80 22.87 17.14
CA ASP A 206 -20.31 22.81 18.51
C ASP A 206 -18.86 23.27 18.63
N TYR A 207 -18.00 22.89 17.67
CA TYR A 207 -16.59 23.31 17.64
C TYR A 207 -16.45 24.80 17.34
N ILE A 208 -17.21 25.30 16.36
CA ILE A 208 -17.23 26.73 16.00
C ILE A 208 -17.82 27.56 17.15
N GLY A 209 -18.87 27.07 17.82
CA GLY A 209 -19.43 27.69 19.00
C GLY A 209 -18.41 27.82 20.14
N GLN A 210 -17.60 26.80 20.39
CA GLN A 210 -16.53 26.85 21.40
C GLN A 210 -15.41 27.82 20.98
N LEU A 211 -15.01 27.86 19.71
CA LEU A 211 -14.03 28.82 19.20
C LEU A 211 -14.50 30.26 19.34
N LEU A 212 -15.72 30.57 18.95
CA LEU A 212 -16.30 31.91 19.08
C LEU A 212 -16.35 32.36 20.55
N LYS A 213 -16.73 31.46 21.46
CA LYS A 213 -16.75 31.73 22.89
C LYS A 213 -15.35 32.09 23.43
N VAL A 214 -14.30 31.38 23.02
CA VAL A 214 -12.90 31.69 23.38
C VAL A 214 -12.46 33.02 22.81
N TYR A 215 -12.89 33.39 21.60
CA TYR A 215 -12.60 34.70 21.03
C TYR A 215 -13.32 35.84 21.77
N ASP A 216 -14.57 35.65 22.12
CA ASP A 216 -15.35 36.65 22.89
C ASP A 216 -14.78 36.84 24.30
N GLU A 217 -14.35 35.77 24.96
CA GLU A 217 -13.74 35.83 26.32
C GLU A 217 -12.36 36.52 26.32
N ARG A 218 -11.60 36.47 25.21
CA ARG A 218 -10.25 37.05 25.11
C ARG A 218 -10.21 38.48 24.59
N GLY A 219 -11.29 38.96 23.97
CA GLY A 219 -11.42 40.29 23.41
C GLY A 219 -10.53 40.61 22.21
N PRO A 220 -10.90 41.63 21.40
CA PRO A 220 -10.09 42.04 20.26
C PRO A 220 -8.85 42.85 20.75
N GLY A 221 -7.71 42.16 20.92
CA GLY A 221 -6.49 42.90 21.26
C GLY A 221 -5.33 42.11 21.89
N THR A 222 -5.39 40.81 21.98
CA THR A 222 -4.35 39.99 22.62
C THR A 222 -3.46 39.20 21.67
N TYR A 223 -3.39 39.56 20.41
CA TYR A 223 -2.41 38.98 19.46
C TYR A 223 -1.35 40.05 19.12
N SER A 224 -0.26 40.02 19.87
CA SER A 224 1.02 40.65 19.52
C SER A 224 1.99 39.60 19.02
#